data_bf01dbd0139a98f43dab0f6c9614a0ba
#
_entry.id   bf01dbd0139a98f43dab0f6c9614a0ba
#
_cell.length_a   1.000
_cell.length_b   1.000
_cell.length_c   1.000
_cell.angle_alpha   90.00
_cell.angle_beta   90.00
_cell.angle_gamma   90.00
#
_symmetry.space_group_name_H-M   'P 1'
#
loop_
_entity.id
_entity.type
_entity.pdbx_description
1 polymer ?
#
loop_
_entity_poly.entity_id
_entity_poly.type
_entity_poly.pdbx_seq_one_letter_code
_entity_poly.pdbx_strand_id
1 'polypeptide(L)'
;MRKKSPGLTMLIAVSLLAACGSGEGVVERRPKTPVPFVAQISINEVMVAQIDHAAHFIWEAANPENTAIEVQWREVEHHAIALIASGSAMTMGGTGVNDAMWVTQSGWRDFVSQMNAASVQALNAARDRNLTALGSAGDNLVESCEGCHQQYKPSIPTEGLMHPH
;
A
#
# COMPACT_ATOMS: atom_id res chain seq x y z
N MET A 1 -61.40 -62.90 -30.84
CA MET A 1 -60.11 -62.27 -31.18
C MET A 1 -60.08 -60.90 -30.49
N ARG A 2 -59.35 -60.79 -29.37
CA ARG A 2 -59.17 -59.56 -28.55
C ARG A 2 -57.80 -58.97 -28.78
N LYS A 3 -57.66 -57.81 -29.39
CA LYS A 3 -56.43 -57.07 -29.56
C LYS A 3 -56.08 -56.39 -28.23
N LYS A 4 -54.90 -56.72 -27.69
CA LYS A 4 -54.30 -56.03 -26.54
C LYS A 4 -53.55 -54.81 -27.05
N SER A 5 -53.85 -53.65 -26.50
CA SER A 5 -53.09 -52.41 -26.67
C SER A 5 -51.86 -52.42 -25.75
N PRO A 6 -50.69 -52.00 -26.21
CA PRO A 6 -49.57 -51.81 -25.33
C PRO A 6 -49.66 -50.47 -24.59
N GLY A 7 -49.52 -50.52 -23.26
CA GLY A 7 -49.46 -49.36 -22.40
C GLY A 7 -48.18 -48.56 -22.61
N LEU A 8 -48.36 -47.28 -22.82
CA LEU A 8 -47.29 -46.30 -22.93
C LEU A 8 -46.82 -45.92 -21.53
N THR A 9 -45.65 -46.42 -21.13
CA THR A 9 -45.03 -46.06 -19.87
C THR A 9 -44.33 -44.74 -20.01
N MET A 10 -44.89 -43.69 -19.43
CA MET A 10 -44.35 -42.33 -19.41
C MET A 10 -43.23 -42.26 -18.35
N LEU A 11 -41.97 -42.24 -18.79
CA LEU A 11 -40.82 -41.97 -17.97
C LEU A 11 -40.75 -40.46 -17.65
N ILE A 12 -41.06 -40.14 -16.39
CA ILE A 12 -40.86 -38.77 -15.90
C ILE A 12 -39.35 -38.62 -15.54
N ALA A 13 -38.60 -37.93 -16.37
CA ALA A 13 -37.26 -37.53 -16.07
C ALA A 13 -37.28 -36.33 -15.09
N VAL A 14 -36.95 -36.59 -13.85
CA VAL A 14 -36.75 -35.55 -12.86
C VAL A 14 -35.36 -34.95 -13.09
N SER A 15 -35.36 -33.77 -13.72
CA SER A 15 -34.16 -32.94 -13.86
C SER A 15 -33.82 -32.29 -12.51
N LEU A 16 -32.80 -32.79 -11.82
CA LEU A 16 -32.20 -32.07 -10.70
C LEU A 16 -31.41 -30.88 -11.24
N LEU A 17 -31.96 -29.70 -11.15
CA LEU A 17 -31.25 -28.45 -11.29
C LEU A 17 -30.39 -28.24 -10.04
N ALA A 18 -29.10 -28.55 -10.15
CA ALA A 18 -28.11 -28.12 -9.19
C ALA A 18 -27.99 -26.60 -9.28
N ALA A 19 -28.66 -25.89 -8.38
CA ALA A 19 -28.44 -24.46 -8.15
C ALA A 19 -27.04 -24.31 -7.53
N CYS A 20 -26.05 -23.95 -8.36
CA CYS A 20 -24.82 -23.34 -7.88
C CYS A 20 -25.20 -21.99 -7.26
N GLY A 21 -25.46 -21.98 -5.98
CA GLY A 21 -25.53 -20.76 -5.19
C GLY A 21 -24.17 -20.08 -5.24
N SER A 22 -24.04 -18.99 -6.01
CA SER A 22 -22.97 -18.04 -5.84
C SER A 22 -23.07 -17.51 -4.41
N GLY A 23 -22.22 -18.05 -3.53
CA GLY A 23 -22.05 -17.53 -2.19
C GLY A 23 -21.48 -16.12 -2.32
N GLU A 24 -22.37 -15.12 -2.32
CA GLU A 24 -22.00 -13.76 -2.00
C GLU A 24 -21.41 -13.81 -0.60
N GLY A 25 -20.07 -13.79 -0.52
CA GLY A 25 -19.37 -13.66 0.73
C GLY A 25 -19.92 -12.44 1.44
N VAL A 26 -20.62 -12.66 2.54
CA VAL A 26 -21.04 -11.59 3.45
C VAL A 26 -19.72 -10.95 3.92
N VAL A 27 -19.34 -9.84 3.28
CA VAL A 27 -18.29 -8.98 3.78
C VAL A 27 -18.83 -8.45 5.10
N GLU A 28 -18.41 -9.10 6.18
CA GLU A 28 -18.71 -8.66 7.54
C GLU A 28 -18.21 -7.22 7.67
N ARG A 29 -19.13 -6.27 7.57
CA ARG A 29 -18.83 -4.87 7.81
C ARG A 29 -18.39 -4.75 9.26
N ARG A 30 -17.12 -4.54 9.47
CA ARG A 30 -16.59 -4.18 10.77
C ARG A 30 -17.45 -3.07 11.36
N PRO A 31 -17.87 -3.19 12.63
CA PRO A 31 -18.65 -2.15 13.28
C PRO A 31 -17.91 -0.83 13.15
N LYS A 32 -18.61 0.22 12.73
CA LYS A 32 -18.09 1.59 12.56
C LYS A 32 -17.90 2.30 13.90
N THR A 33 -17.63 1.58 14.97
CA THR A 33 -17.30 2.21 16.24
C THR A 33 -15.88 2.73 16.10
N PRO A 34 -15.64 4.05 16.13
CA PRO A 34 -14.29 4.58 16.07
C PRO A 34 -13.54 4.04 17.29
N VAL A 35 -12.53 3.24 17.07
CA VAL A 35 -11.58 2.94 18.15
C VAL A 35 -10.85 4.26 18.41
N PRO A 36 -10.87 4.79 19.65
CA PRO A 36 -10.15 6.01 19.95
C PRO A 36 -8.67 5.80 19.63
N PHE A 37 -8.16 6.54 18.64
CA PHE A 37 -6.75 6.57 18.35
C PHE A 37 -6.11 7.68 19.18
N VAL A 38 -5.09 7.33 19.95
CA VAL A 38 -4.26 8.28 20.68
C VAL A 38 -2.84 8.19 20.15
N ALA A 39 -2.39 9.23 19.47
CA ALA A 39 -1.02 9.30 18.98
C ALA A 39 -0.02 9.23 20.15
N GLN A 40 1.01 8.41 20.01
CA GLN A 40 2.08 8.23 20.99
C GLN A 40 3.38 8.91 20.56
N ILE A 41 3.53 9.19 19.27
CA ILE A 41 4.72 9.79 18.64
C ILE A 41 4.29 10.89 17.68
N SER A 42 5.21 11.77 17.35
CA SER A 42 5.00 12.81 16.34
C SER A 42 5.17 12.28 14.92
N ILE A 43 4.60 13.01 13.96
CA ILE A 43 4.84 12.76 12.53
C ILE A 43 6.35 12.86 12.22
N ASN A 44 7.08 13.77 12.88
CA ASN A 44 8.51 13.89 12.67
C ASN A 44 9.28 12.64 13.12
N GLU A 45 8.88 12.01 14.23
CA GLU A 45 9.49 10.75 14.67
C GLU A 45 9.18 9.59 13.70
N VAL A 46 7.96 9.52 13.15
CA VAL A 46 7.63 8.56 12.10
C VAL A 46 8.48 8.82 10.85
N MET A 47 8.65 10.09 10.47
CA MET A 47 9.47 10.48 9.32
C MET A 47 10.91 9.99 9.47
N VAL A 48 11.56 10.35 10.57
CA VAL A 48 12.99 10.04 10.80
C VAL A 48 13.22 8.55 11.04
N ALA A 49 12.38 7.90 11.86
CA ALA A 49 12.64 6.53 12.29
C ALA A 49 12.18 5.46 11.28
N GLN A 50 11.22 5.76 10.43
CA GLN A 50 10.64 4.78 9.52
C GLN A 50 10.71 5.20 8.04
N ILE A 51 10.22 6.39 7.72
CA ILE A 51 10.05 6.78 6.31
C ILE A 51 11.42 7.02 5.67
N ASP A 52 12.25 7.83 6.28
CA ASP A 52 13.59 8.15 5.79
C ASP A 52 14.44 6.89 5.62
N HIS A 53 14.49 6.06 6.67
CA HIS A 53 15.23 4.80 6.63
C HIS A 53 14.76 3.84 5.53
N ALA A 54 13.44 3.68 5.40
CA ALA A 54 12.88 2.78 4.40
C ALA A 54 13.05 3.31 2.96
N ALA A 55 12.93 4.61 2.77
CA ALA A 55 13.14 5.25 1.48
C ALA A 55 14.60 5.12 1.02
N HIS A 56 15.55 5.38 1.92
CA HIS A 56 16.98 5.21 1.64
C HIS A 56 17.31 3.80 1.16
N PHE A 57 16.79 2.78 1.85
CA PHE A 57 17.03 1.40 1.44
C PHE A 57 16.53 1.13 0.01
N ILE A 58 15.36 1.67 -0.35
CA ILE A 58 14.81 1.51 -1.70
C ILE A 58 15.68 2.23 -2.73
N TRP A 59 16.15 3.44 -2.46
CA TRP A 59 17.00 4.21 -3.37
C TRP A 59 18.37 3.55 -3.57
N GLU A 60 18.98 3.05 -2.50
CA GLU A 60 20.24 2.29 -2.61
C GLU A 60 20.08 1.01 -3.41
N ALA A 61 18.99 0.28 -3.20
CA ALA A 61 18.68 -0.93 -3.95
C ALA A 61 18.39 -0.66 -5.43
N ALA A 62 17.84 0.52 -5.74
CA ALA A 62 17.50 0.96 -7.09
C ALA A 62 18.70 1.58 -7.85
N ASN A 63 19.78 1.94 -7.16
CA ASN A 63 20.91 2.64 -7.74
C ASN A 63 21.66 1.76 -8.76
N PRO A 64 21.68 2.12 -10.07
CA PRO A 64 22.34 1.35 -11.10
C PRO A 64 23.88 1.32 -10.95
N GLU A 65 24.46 2.26 -10.21
CA GLU A 65 25.90 2.31 -9.96
C GLU A 65 26.32 1.27 -8.90
N ASN A 66 25.38 0.76 -8.12
CA ASN A 66 25.63 -0.22 -7.08
C ASN A 66 25.69 -1.65 -7.62
N THR A 67 26.50 -1.87 -8.65
CA THR A 67 26.61 -3.16 -9.35
C THR A 67 27.29 -4.26 -8.54
N ALA A 68 27.89 -3.92 -7.39
CA ALA A 68 28.63 -4.85 -6.55
C ALA A 68 27.73 -5.60 -5.54
N ILE A 69 26.48 -5.21 -5.37
CA ILE A 69 25.57 -5.76 -4.37
C ILE A 69 24.37 -6.41 -5.08
N GLU A 70 24.13 -7.67 -4.78
CA GLU A 70 22.89 -8.34 -5.21
C GLU A 70 21.71 -7.69 -4.50
N VAL A 71 20.68 -7.27 -5.27
CA VAL A 71 19.50 -6.63 -4.72
C VAL A 71 18.77 -7.58 -3.78
N GLN A 72 18.62 -7.17 -2.55
CA GLN A 72 17.89 -7.91 -1.51
C GLN A 72 16.38 -7.68 -1.66
N TRP A 73 15.76 -8.31 -2.66
CA TRP A 73 14.36 -8.08 -3.01
C TRP A 73 13.38 -8.22 -1.86
N ARG A 74 13.62 -9.13 -0.93
CA ARG A 74 12.77 -9.31 0.26
C ARG A 74 12.84 -8.09 1.18
N GLU A 75 14.03 -7.52 1.35
CA GLU A 75 14.18 -6.32 2.17
C GLU A 75 13.58 -5.10 1.49
N VAL A 76 13.70 -4.97 0.16
CA VAL A 76 12.97 -3.96 -0.61
C VAL A 76 11.45 -4.09 -0.39
N GLU A 77 10.91 -5.31 -0.43
CA GLU A 77 9.50 -5.58 -0.15
C GLU A 77 9.11 -5.14 1.28
N HIS A 78 9.92 -5.47 2.28
CA HIS A 78 9.68 -5.08 3.68
C HIS A 78 9.69 -3.55 3.86
N HIS A 79 10.66 -2.86 3.26
CA HIS A 79 10.76 -1.41 3.34
C HIS A 79 9.63 -0.71 2.59
N ALA A 80 9.21 -1.21 1.43
CA ALA A 80 8.04 -0.69 0.71
C ALA A 80 6.76 -0.84 1.55
N ILE A 81 6.56 -1.98 2.23
CA ILE A 81 5.44 -2.19 3.15
C ILE A 81 5.52 -1.23 4.35
N ALA A 82 6.72 -0.99 4.89
CA ALA A 82 6.93 -0.04 5.99
C ALA A 82 6.54 1.38 5.58
N LEU A 83 6.89 1.82 4.36
CA LEU A 83 6.47 3.13 3.83
C LEU A 83 4.94 3.24 3.71
N ILE A 84 4.27 2.22 3.17
CA ILE A 84 2.80 2.20 3.05
C ILE A 84 2.14 2.28 4.44
N ALA A 85 2.66 1.56 5.42
CA ALA A 85 2.16 1.60 6.79
C ALA A 85 2.38 2.97 7.44
N SER A 86 3.58 3.55 7.24
CA SER A 86 3.93 4.88 7.73
C SER A 86 3.06 5.97 7.11
N GLY A 87 2.75 5.88 5.82
CA GLY A 87 1.80 6.77 5.16
C GLY A 87 0.43 6.75 5.83
N SER A 88 -0.04 5.57 6.24
CA SER A 88 -1.29 5.47 7.02
C SER A 88 -1.19 6.18 8.36
N ALA A 89 -0.07 6.00 9.08
CA ALA A 89 0.18 6.69 10.34
C ALA A 89 0.20 8.21 10.18
N MET A 90 0.83 8.72 9.11
CA MET A 90 0.92 10.16 8.81
C MET A 90 -0.43 10.83 8.53
N THR A 91 -1.49 10.07 8.23
CA THR A 91 -2.85 10.61 8.08
C THR A 91 -3.62 10.70 9.37
N MET A 92 -3.13 10.08 10.44
CA MET A 92 -3.83 10.04 11.73
C MET A 92 -3.43 11.18 12.68
N GLY A 93 -2.40 11.94 12.34
CA GLY A 93 -1.82 12.94 13.20
C GLY A 93 -0.77 12.36 14.16
N GLY A 94 -0.26 13.20 15.05
CA GLY A 94 0.79 12.85 15.99
C GLY A 94 0.82 13.77 17.20
N THR A 95 1.89 13.69 17.98
CA THR A 95 2.11 14.52 19.17
C THR A 95 2.87 15.82 18.88
N GLY A 96 3.30 16.03 17.64
CA GLY A 96 4.00 17.25 17.22
C GLY A 96 3.05 18.46 17.16
N VAL A 97 3.62 19.65 17.35
CA VAL A 97 2.83 20.90 17.50
C VAL A 97 1.97 21.24 16.27
N ASN A 98 2.36 20.79 15.08
CA ASN A 98 1.64 21.05 13.84
C ASN A 98 0.86 19.84 13.31
N ASP A 99 1.04 18.65 13.90
CA ASP A 99 0.57 17.40 13.35
C ASP A 99 -0.96 17.37 13.16
N ALA A 100 -1.69 17.81 14.18
CA ALA A 100 -3.14 17.88 14.12
C ALA A 100 -3.66 18.86 13.04
N MET A 101 -2.91 19.93 12.76
CA MET A 101 -3.25 20.88 11.73
C MET A 101 -2.93 20.33 10.33
N TRP A 102 -1.75 19.73 10.15
CA TRP A 102 -1.33 19.22 8.85
C TRP A 102 -2.28 18.16 8.29
N VAL A 103 -2.70 17.19 9.10
CA VAL A 103 -3.58 16.09 8.64
C VAL A 103 -4.96 16.56 8.17
N THR A 104 -5.39 17.77 8.52
CA THR A 104 -6.64 18.35 8.02
C THR A 104 -6.53 18.94 6.62
N GLN A 105 -5.31 19.23 6.17
CA GLN A 105 -5.06 19.90 4.88
C GLN A 105 -5.11 18.91 3.71
N SER A 106 -5.71 19.31 2.59
CA SER A 106 -5.76 18.48 1.38
C SER A 106 -4.36 18.21 0.84
N GLY A 107 -3.50 19.25 0.76
CA GLY A 107 -2.13 19.10 0.28
C GLY A 107 -1.32 18.07 1.05
N TRP A 108 -1.48 18.01 2.38
CA TRP A 108 -0.86 16.96 3.19
C TRP A 108 -1.29 15.56 2.74
N ARG A 109 -2.60 15.35 2.59
CA ARG A 109 -3.16 14.06 2.15
C ARG A 109 -2.73 13.70 0.73
N ASP A 110 -2.60 14.69 -0.13
CA ASP A 110 -2.17 14.49 -1.52
C ASP A 110 -0.72 14.00 -1.57
N PHE A 111 0.20 14.60 -0.81
CA PHE A 111 1.59 14.13 -0.73
C PHE A 111 1.72 12.74 -0.09
N VAL A 112 0.98 12.48 0.98
CA VAL A 112 0.95 11.13 1.58
C VAL A 112 0.41 10.10 0.58
N SER A 113 -0.59 10.46 -0.22
CA SER A 113 -1.13 9.59 -1.26
C SER A 113 -0.10 9.32 -2.36
N GLN A 114 0.68 10.33 -2.78
CA GLN A 114 1.75 10.18 -3.77
C GLN A 114 2.86 9.25 -3.23
N MET A 115 3.33 9.49 -2.01
CA MET A 115 4.31 8.61 -1.35
C MET A 115 3.81 7.16 -1.29
N ASN A 116 2.55 6.95 -0.89
CA ASN A 116 1.97 5.61 -0.84
C ASN A 116 1.89 4.97 -2.24
N ALA A 117 1.54 5.73 -3.27
CA ALA A 117 1.49 5.22 -4.63
C ALA A 117 2.88 4.79 -5.12
N ALA A 118 3.91 5.60 -4.87
CA ALA A 118 5.30 5.26 -5.18
C ALA A 118 5.78 4.02 -4.39
N SER A 119 5.39 3.91 -3.12
CA SER A 119 5.71 2.75 -2.28
C SER A 119 5.06 1.46 -2.78
N VAL A 120 3.81 1.53 -3.28
CA VAL A 120 3.14 0.39 -3.92
C VAL A 120 3.84 0.00 -5.22
N GLN A 121 4.34 0.96 -5.99
CA GLN A 121 5.14 0.68 -7.19
C GLN A 121 6.45 -0.04 -6.82
N ALA A 122 7.15 0.41 -5.78
CA ALA A 122 8.35 -0.25 -5.27
C ALA A 122 8.06 -1.67 -4.78
N LEU A 123 6.95 -1.88 -4.08
CA LEU A 123 6.49 -3.20 -3.64
C LEU A 123 6.26 -4.16 -4.82
N ASN A 124 5.59 -3.68 -5.86
CA ASN A 124 5.34 -4.48 -7.06
C ASN A 124 6.66 -4.77 -7.80
N ALA A 125 7.53 -3.78 -7.96
CA ALA A 125 8.84 -3.94 -8.56
C ALA A 125 9.70 -4.98 -7.81
N ALA A 126 9.64 -4.99 -6.47
CA ALA A 126 10.34 -5.97 -5.66
C ALA A 126 9.82 -7.40 -5.87
N ARG A 127 8.50 -7.58 -5.91
CA ARG A 127 7.87 -8.88 -6.16
C ARG A 127 8.19 -9.43 -7.54
N ASP A 128 8.23 -8.54 -8.54
CA ASP A 128 8.56 -8.87 -9.92
C ASP A 128 10.08 -8.93 -10.16
N ARG A 129 10.91 -8.58 -9.17
CA ARG A 129 12.37 -8.44 -9.23
C ARG A 129 12.80 -7.58 -10.41
N ASN A 130 12.10 -6.48 -10.64
CA ASN A 130 12.29 -5.57 -11.76
C ASN A 130 13.05 -4.31 -11.32
N LEU A 131 14.36 -4.26 -11.57
CA LEU A 131 15.21 -3.15 -11.17
C LEU A 131 14.83 -1.83 -11.85
N THR A 132 14.45 -1.86 -13.13
CA THR A 132 14.03 -0.65 -13.86
C THR A 132 12.76 -0.05 -13.26
N ALA A 133 11.77 -0.90 -12.93
CA ALA A 133 10.56 -0.44 -12.27
C ALA A 133 10.84 0.07 -10.85
N LEU A 134 11.82 -0.52 -10.15
CA LEU A 134 12.24 -0.06 -8.83
C LEU A 134 12.88 1.33 -8.90
N GLY A 135 13.72 1.59 -9.91
CA GLY A 135 14.29 2.91 -10.19
C GLY A 135 13.20 3.96 -10.38
N SER A 136 12.23 3.69 -11.26
CA SER A 136 11.11 4.61 -11.49
C SER A 136 10.26 4.85 -10.22
N ALA A 137 10.08 3.83 -9.39
CA ALA A 137 9.39 3.98 -8.11
C ALA A 137 10.20 4.84 -7.13
N GLY A 138 11.52 4.69 -7.12
CA GLY A 138 12.43 5.52 -6.34
C GLY A 138 12.35 6.99 -6.73
N ASP A 139 12.36 7.30 -8.02
CA ASP A 139 12.22 8.68 -8.53
C ASP A 139 10.89 9.30 -8.09
N ASN A 140 9.77 8.58 -8.23
CA ASN A 140 8.46 9.05 -7.78
C ASN A 140 8.40 9.26 -6.25
N LEU A 141 9.14 8.45 -5.50
CA LEU A 141 9.24 8.59 -4.06
C LEU A 141 9.98 9.87 -3.68
N VAL A 142 11.12 10.17 -4.34
CA VAL A 142 11.87 11.42 -4.16
C VAL A 142 10.97 12.62 -4.43
N GLU A 143 10.27 12.63 -5.57
CA GLU A 143 9.39 13.73 -5.97
C GLU A 143 8.31 14.02 -4.91
N SER A 144 7.70 12.97 -4.36
CA SER A 144 6.70 13.12 -3.30
C SER A 144 7.28 13.69 -2.00
N CYS A 145 8.49 13.27 -1.62
CA CYS A 145 9.20 13.76 -0.44
C CYS A 145 9.57 15.24 -0.58
N GLU A 146 10.19 15.60 -1.69
CA GLU A 146 10.62 17.00 -1.95
C GLU A 146 9.43 17.95 -1.98
N GLY A 147 8.37 17.62 -2.70
CA GLY A 147 7.16 18.44 -2.77
C GLY A 147 6.53 18.66 -1.39
N CYS A 148 6.45 17.61 -0.57
CA CYS A 148 5.94 17.71 0.78
C CYS A 148 6.84 18.58 1.68
N HIS A 149 8.14 18.37 1.64
CA HIS A 149 9.10 19.13 2.46
C HIS A 149 9.14 20.60 2.07
N GLN A 150 9.08 20.94 0.80
CA GLN A 150 8.99 22.34 0.36
C GLN A 150 7.81 23.08 0.98
N GLN A 151 6.70 22.40 1.18
CA GLN A 151 5.48 23.02 1.71
C GLN A 151 5.43 22.99 3.26
N TYR A 152 5.80 21.87 3.87
CA TYR A 152 5.58 21.63 5.31
C TYR A 152 6.86 21.70 6.15
N LYS A 153 8.03 21.61 5.53
CA LYS A 153 9.35 21.65 6.17
C LYS A 153 10.38 22.43 5.35
N PRO A 154 10.08 23.68 4.95
CA PRO A 154 10.94 24.44 4.04
C PRO A 154 12.34 24.75 4.59
N SER A 155 12.57 24.57 5.89
CA SER A 155 13.87 24.77 6.53
C SER A 155 14.75 23.51 6.53
N ILE A 156 14.22 22.37 6.08
CA ILE A 156 14.99 21.12 5.99
C ILE A 156 15.52 20.99 4.56
N PRO A 157 16.83 20.76 4.37
CA PRO A 157 17.38 20.47 3.05
C PRO A 157 16.70 19.25 2.44
N THR A 158 16.35 19.34 1.17
CA THR A 158 15.75 18.24 0.40
C THR A 158 16.77 17.55 -0.50
N GLU A 159 17.98 18.12 -0.61
CA GLU A 159 19.08 17.59 -1.41
C GLU A 159 20.12 16.91 -0.52
N GLY A 160 20.58 15.75 -0.96
CA GLY A 160 21.62 14.99 -0.28
C GLY A 160 21.13 14.14 0.89
N LEU A 161 22.06 13.56 1.63
CA LEU A 161 21.78 12.82 2.85
C LEU A 161 21.10 13.73 3.87
N MET A 162 19.80 13.58 4.01
CA MET A 162 19.01 14.39 4.92
C MET A 162 19.34 14.15 6.40
N HIS A 163 19.98 13.03 6.69
CA HIS A 163 20.44 12.67 8.04
C HIS A 163 21.78 11.96 7.96
N PRO A 164 22.85 12.55 8.54
CA PRO A 164 24.08 11.78 8.79
C PRO A 164 23.75 10.67 9.79
N HIS A 165 23.92 9.46 9.36
CA HIS A 165 23.82 8.26 10.23
C HIS A 165 25.00 8.15 11.15
#